data_06b14e8fb7696aa6a05ef2ac2f051208
#
_entry.id   06b14e8fb7696aa6a05ef2ac2f051208
#
_cell.length_a   1.000
_cell.length_b   1.000
_cell.length_c   1.000
_cell.angle_alpha   90.00
_cell.angle_beta   90.00
_cell.angle_gamma   90.00
#
_symmetry.space_group_name_H-M   'P 1'
#
loop_
_entity.id
_entity.type
_entity.pdbx_description
1 polymer ?
#
loop_
_entity_poly.entity_id
_entity_poly.type
_entity_poly.pdbx_seq_one_letter_code
_entity_poly.pdbx_strand_id
1 'polypeptide(L)'
;QIEEVIVTAERQEASIQDTSISITAFTGEFIDDFGIRNQEDLQNFVPATTIQPYDATVRGVGRNFRALGGDPGVATYMNGVYSEDLLTATGQTFWDVERIEVLRGPQGTLYGRNAVGGAINILYKEPTDVFEGAFKAIYGNFGTEEYYGAFSGPLRDDLMGRVTFSYRDRDGVIDEVGDKGPSGLD
;
A
#
# COMPACT_ATOMS: atom_id res chain seq x y z
N GLN A 1 11.25 -18.37 18.28
CA GLN A 1 10.86 -17.10 18.92
C GLN A 1 9.73 -16.55 18.07
N ILE A 2 8.55 -16.31 18.66
CA ILE A 2 7.46 -15.64 17.95
C ILE A 2 7.85 -14.17 17.91
N GLU A 3 8.04 -13.63 16.73
CA GLU A 3 8.33 -12.21 16.54
C GLU A 3 7.09 -11.41 16.92
N GLU A 4 7.25 -10.49 17.86
CA GLU A 4 6.16 -9.65 18.32
C GLU A 4 5.93 -8.54 17.29
N VAL A 5 4.74 -8.53 16.66
CA VAL A 5 4.39 -7.49 15.70
C VAL A 5 3.81 -6.30 16.45
N ILE A 6 4.53 -5.18 16.42
CA ILE A 6 4.07 -3.90 16.97
C ILE A 6 3.22 -3.18 15.92
N VAL A 7 2.07 -2.67 16.34
CA VAL A 7 1.12 -1.94 15.49
C VAL A 7 0.82 -0.57 16.07
N THR A 8 0.41 0.37 15.21
CA THR A 8 0.03 1.75 15.59
C THR A 8 -1.47 2.00 15.42
N ALA A 9 -2.28 0.93 15.47
CA ALA A 9 -3.71 0.95 15.18
C ALA A 9 -4.51 1.93 16.05
N GLU A 10 -4.12 2.11 17.32
CA GLU A 10 -4.77 3.05 18.25
C GLU A 10 -4.02 4.39 18.33
N ARG A 11 -3.19 4.72 17.34
CA ARG A 11 -2.24 5.85 17.34
C ARG A 11 -1.24 5.79 18.51
N GLN A 12 -1.05 4.61 19.06
CA GLN A 12 -0.06 4.25 20.06
C GLN A 12 0.54 2.93 19.65
N GLU A 13 1.83 2.76 19.90
CA GLU A 13 2.51 1.50 19.67
C GLU A 13 2.00 0.48 20.69
N ALA A 14 1.49 -0.63 20.20
CA ALA A 14 1.03 -1.75 21.02
C ALA A 14 1.31 -3.08 20.31
N SER A 15 1.42 -4.15 21.07
CA SER A 15 1.43 -5.48 20.48
C SER A 15 0.09 -5.76 19.80
N ILE A 16 0.11 -6.43 18.65
CA ILE A 16 -1.11 -6.85 17.95
C ILE A 16 -2.03 -7.66 18.85
N GLN A 17 -1.47 -8.37 19.84
CA GLN A 17 -2.23 -9.21 20.79
C GLN A 17 -2.92 -8.38 21.89
N ASP A 18 -2.44 -7.17 22.16
CA ASP A 18 -2.96 -6.30 23.22
C ASP A 18 -3.95 -5.26 22.70
N THR A 19 -4.17 -5.22 21.38
CA THR A 19 -5.13 -4.27 20.77
C THR A 19 -6.56 -4.78 20.89
N SER A 20 -7.49 -3.87 21.20
CA SER A 20 -8.94 -4.16 21.25
C SER A 20 -9.58 -4.23 19.86
N ILE A 21 -8.84 -3.87 18.81
CA ILE A 21 -9.31 -3.73 17.44
C ILE A 21 -8.97 -4.98 16.64
N SER A 22 -9.89 -5.39 15.75
CA SER A 22 -9.62 -6.46 14.79
C SER A 22 -8.66 -5.96 13.71
N ILE A 23 -7.38 -6.28 13.88
CA ILE A 23 -6.30 -5.86 12.99
C ILE A 23 -5.62 -7.06 12.34
N THR A 24 -5.14 -6.86 11.12
CA THR A 24 -4.18 -7.75 10.45
C THR A 24 -2.98 -6.89 10.06
N ALA A 25 -1.79 -7.26 10.50
CA ALA A 25 -0.56 -6.56 10.17
C ALA A 25 0.36 -7.46 9.35
N PHE A 26 1.02 -6.86 8.37
CA PHE A 26 1.99 -7.50 7.48
C PHE A 26 3.30 -6.74 7.60
N THR A 27 4.37 -7.42 7.98
CA THR A 27 5.73 -6.85 7.98
C THR A 27 6.25 -6.68 6.55
N GLY A 28 7.24 -5.83 6.35
CA GLY A 28 7.89 -5.66 5.04
C GLY A 28 8.47 -6.97 4.51
N GLU A 29 9.04 -7.81 5.38
CA GLU A 29 9.56 -9.14 5.04
C GLU A 29 8.44 -10.05 4.53
N PHE A 30 7.31 -10.12 5.24
CA PHE A 30 6.15 -10.88 4.80
C PHE A 30 5.63 -10.43 3.44
N ILE A 31 5.58 -9.10 3.22
CA ILE A 31 5.14 -8.52 1.95
C ILE A 31 6.03 -8.95 0.79
N ASP A 32 7.35 -8.94 1.00
CA ASP A 32 8.33 -9.37 0.01
C ASP A 32 8.29 -10.89 -0.24
N ASP A 33 8.21 -11.70 0.79
CA ASP A 33 8.22 -13.18 0.71
C ASP A 33 6.97 -13.71 0.00
N PHE A 34 5.80 -13.12 0.27
CA PHE A 34 4.54 -13.53 -0.37
C PHE A 34 4.24 -12.78 -1.67
N GLY A 35 5.14 -11.91 -2.11
CA GLY A 35 5.01 -11.19 -3.37
C GLY A 35 3.80 -10.24 -3.41
N ILE A 36 3.43 -9.67 -2.27
CA ILE A 36 2.36 -8.68 -2.17
C ILE A 36 2.90 -7.37 -2.77
N ARG A 37 2.36 -6.98 -3.91
CA ARG A 37 2.93 -5.89 -4.70
C ARG A 37 2.17 -4.58 -4.57
N ASN A 38 0.89 -4.65 -4.27
CA ASN A 38 0.00 -3.51 -4.18
C ASN A 38 -1.12 -3.76 -3.18
N GLN A 39 -1.95 -2.75 -2.98
CA GLN A 39 -3.06 -2.83 -2.04
C GLN A 39 -4.11 -3.90 -2.44
N GLU A 40 -4.30 -4.16 -3.73
CA GLU A 40 -5.26 -5.17 -4.20
C GLU A 40 -4.85 -6.59 -3.77
N ASP A 41 -3.56 -6.87 -3.69
CA ASP A 41 -3.07 -8.20 -3.27
C ASP A 41 -3.43 -8.52 -1.81
N LEU A 42 -3.61 -7.49 -0.96
CA LEU A 42 -3.99 -7.67 0.44
C LEU A 42 -5.32 -8.41 0.61
N GLN A 43 -6.25 -8.31 -0.35
CA GLN A 43 -7.54 -9.02 -0.28
C GLN A 43 -7.38 -10.54 -0.17
N ASN A 44 -6.27 -11.08 -0.66
CA ASN A 44 -6.00 -12.53 -0.61
C ASN A 44 -5.58 -13.00 0.80
N PHE A 45 -5.18 -12.07 1.66
CA PHE A 45 -4.64 -12.35 2.99
C PHE A 45 -5.53 -11.82 4.12
N VAL A 46 -6.46 -10.89 3.81
CA VAL A 46 -7.35 -10.29 4.82
C VAL A 46 -8.77 -10.79 4.63
N PRO A 47 -9.32 -11.54 5.60
CA PRO A 47 -10.68 -12.06 5.52
C PRO A 47 -11.73 -10.94 5.38
N ALA A 48 -12.79 -11.23 4.60
CA ALA A 48 -13.92 -10.33 4.36
C ALA A 48 -13.51 -8.94 3.83
N THR A 49 -12.44 -8.90 3.03
CA THR A 49 -11.92 -7.69 2.40
C THR A 49 -11.89 -7.89 0.89
N THR A 50 -12.37 -6.90 0.15
CA THR A 50 -12.26 -6.83 -1.30
C THR A 50 -11.68 -5.48 -1.66
N ILE A 51 -10.64 -5.46 -2.48
CA ILE A 51 -9.97 -4.24 -2.91
C ILE A 51 -9.94 -4.22 -4.43
N GLN A 52 -10.45 -3.17 -5.00
CA GLN A 52 -10.48 -2.90 -6.44
C GLN A 52 -9.84 -1.53 -6.70
N PRO A 53 -9.47 -1.19 -7.94
CA PRO A 53 -8.76 0.07 -8.24
C PRO A 53 -9.42 1.35 -7.72
N TYR A 54 -10.71 1.34 -7.49
CA TYR A 54 -11.47 2.53 -7.07
C TYR A 54 -12.26 2.35 -5.78
N ASP A 55 -12.18 1.19 -5.14
CA ASP A 55 -12.99 0.89 -3.97
C ASP A 55 -12.38 -0.23 -3.12
N ALA A 56 -12.38 -0.01 -1.82
CA ALA A 56 -12.07 -1.02 -0.83
C ALA A 56 -13.31 -1.29 0.02
N THR A 57 -13.62 -2.56 0.22
CA THR A 57 -14.75 -3.01 1.03
C THR A 57 -14.24 -3.93 2.13
N VAL A 58 -14.57 -3.63 3.37
CA VAL A 58 -14.26 -4.46 4.53
C VAL A 58 -15.55 -4.84 5.23
N ARG A 59 -15.77 -6.14 5.44
CA ARG A 59 -17.00 -6.70 6.05
C ARG A 59 -18.29 -6.20 5.37
N GLY A 60 -18.24 -6.01 4.05
CA GLY A 60 -19.38 -5.52 3.27
C GLY A 60 -19.61 -4.00 3.32
N VAL A 61 -18.77 -3.26 4.05
CA VAL A 61 -18.84 -1.79 4.10
C VAL A 61 -17.76 -1.22 3.20
N GLY A 62 -18.19 -0.51 2.16
CA GLY A 62 -17.33 0.14 1.17
C GLY A 62 -18.01 1.42 0.69
N ARG A 63 -17.70 1.83 -0.52
CA ARG A 63 -18.32 3.02 -1.14
C ARG A 63 -19.76 2.72 -1.54
N ASN A 64 -20.72 3.52 -1.07
CA ASN A 64 -22.14 3.35 -1.41
C ASN A 64 -22.46 3.67 -2.87
N PHE A 65 -21.64 4.48 -3.53
CA PHE A 65 -21.78 4.84 -4.93
C PHE A 65 -20.44 4.68 -5.66
N ARG A 66 -20.43 3.89 -6.71
CA ARG A 66 -19.27 3.75 -7.60
C ARG A 66 -18.99 4.97 -8.49
N ALA A 67 -19.54 6.11 -8.15
CA ALA A 67 -19.29 7.36 -8.87
C ALA A 67 -18.00 8.00 -8.36
N LEU A 68 -17.26 8.62 -9.27
CA LEU A 68 -15.98 9.34 -9.05
C LEU A 68 -16.05 10.51 -8.04
N GLY A 69 -16.98 10.56 -7.14
CA GLY A 69 -17.14 11.64 -6.15
C GLY A 69 -17.72 11.18 -4.82
N GLY A 70 -17.93 9.86 -4.63
CA GLY A 70 -18.42 9.35 -3.36
C GLY A 70 -17.28 9.11 -2.37
N ASP A 71 -17.51 9.42 -1.11
CA ASP A 71 -16.55 9.13 -0.03
C ASP A 71 -16.31 7.61 0.08
N PRO A 72 -15.06 7.16 0.22
CA PRO A 72 -14.75 5.76 0.44
C PRO A 72 -15.26 5.29 1.82
N GLY A 73 -15.65 4.02 1.92
CA GLY A 73 -16.03 3.42 3.19
C GLY A 73 -14.84 2.90 4.00
N VAL A 74 -13.69 2.72 3.33
CA VAL A 74 -12.42 2.30 3.92
C VAL A 74 -11.38 3.37 3.61
N ALA A 75 -10.77 3.91 4.65
CA ALA A 75 -9.77 4.96 4.54
C ALA A 75 -8.37 4.39 4.34
N THR A 76 -7.58 4.98 3.44
CA THR A 76 -6.15 4.64 3.27
C THR A 76 -5.29 5.76 3.83
N TYR A 77 -4.27 5.37 4.59
CA TYR A 77 -3.27 6.27 5.17
C TYR A 77 -1.87 5.85 4.73
N MET A 78 -1.02 6.84 4.46
CA MET A 78 0.40 6.66 4.17
C MET A 78 1.20 7.45 5.19
N ASN A 79 1.97 6.78 6.04
CA ASN A 79 2.67 7.40 7.17
C ASN A 79 1.75 8.33 7.99
N GLY A 80 0.51 7.88 8.25
CA GLY A 80 -0.48 8.64 9.01
C GLY A 80 -1.18 9.76 8.24
N VAL A 81 -0.83 10.02 6.98
CA VAL A 81 -1.48 11.01 6.12
C VAL A 81 -2.60 10.34 5.33
N TYR A 82 -3.80 10.89 5.44
CA TYR A 82 -4.97 10.38 4.69
C TYR A 82 -4.77 10.56 3.18
N SER A 83 -4.95 9.49 2.43
CA SER A 83 -4.98 9.52 0.97
C SER A 83 -6.44 9.55 0.50
N GLU A 84 -6.85 10.66 -0.11
CA GLU A 84 -8.20 10.81 -0.65
C GLU A 84 -8.35 10.12 -2.02
N ASP A 85 -7.26 9.99 -2.74
CA ASP A 85 -7.22 9.36 -4.04
C ASP A 85 -6.97 7.85 -3.92
N LEU A 86 -8.04 7.08 -4.00
CA LEU A 86 -7.95 5.63 -3.94
C LEU A 86 -7.18 5.04 -5.14
N LEU A 87 -7.24 5.68 -6.31
CA LEU A 87 -6.50 5.22 -7.49
C LEU A 87 -4.98 5.30 -7.25
N THR A 88 -4.52 6.42 -6.72
CA THR A 88 -3.11 6.58 -6.36
C THR A 88 -2.72 5.60 -5.25
N ALA A 89 -3.58 5.42 -4.26
CA ALA A 89 -3.34 4.49 -3.17
C ALA A 89 -3.26 3.02 -3.63
N THR A 90 -4.16 2.60 -4.53
CA THR A 90 -4.19 1.23 -5.05
C THR A 90 -3.18 0.97 -6.17
N GLY A 91 -2.84 2.00 -6.95
CA GLY A 91 -1.86 1.90 -8.04
C GLY A 91 -0.41 1.90 -7.58
N GLN A 92 -0.14 2.24 -6.32
CA GLN A 92 1.22 2.23 -5.79
C GLN A 92 1.72 0.81 -5.55
N THR A 93 2.96 0.57 -5.95
CA THR A 93 3.66 -0.67 -5.63
C THR A 93 4.26 -0.57 -4.22
N PHE A 94 4.09 -1.63 -3.43
CA PHE A 94 4.72 -1.74 -2.13
C PHE A 94 6.22 -1.95 -2.29
N TRP A 95 6.96 -0.88 -2.10
CA TRP A 95 8.41 -0.88 -2.04
C TRP A 95 8.86 -0.07 -0.83
N ASP A 96 9.84 -0.60 -0.12
CA ASP A 96 10.41 0.05 1.07
C ASP A 96 9.40 0.29 2.19
N VAL A 97 8.39 -0.58 2.25
CA VAL A 97 7.37 -0.58 3.29
C VAL A 97 7.94 -1.24 4.55
N GLU A 98 7.71 -0.64 5.70
CA GLU A 98 8.01 -1.23 6.99
C GLU A 98 6.94 -2.24 7.40
N ARG A 99 5.67 -1.81 7.34
CA ARG A 99 4.51 -2.66 7.61
C ARG A 99 3.23 -2.08 7.03
N ILE A 100 2.24 -2.95 6.87
CA ILE A 100 0.88 -2.56 6.49
C ILE A 100 -0.07 -3.09 7.55
N GLU A 101 -0.94 -2.22 8.03
CA GLU A 101 -1.95 -2.52 9.02
C GLU A 101 -3.35 -2.39 8.40
N VAL A 102 -4.13 -3.46 8.45
CA VAL A 102 -5.53 -3.47 7.98
C VAL A 102 -6.46 -3.58 9.18
N LEU A 103 -7.11 -2.49 9.51
CA LEU A 103 -8.07 -2.39 10.60
C LEU A 103 -9.46 -2.68 10.08
N ARG A 104 -10.13 -3.65 10.67
CA ARG A 104 -11.43 -4.13 10.21
C ARG A 104 -12.55 -3.69 11.16
N GLY A 105 -13.44 -2.87 10.67
CA GLY A 105 -14.58 -2.32 11.40
C GLY A 105 -14.47 -0.81 11.59
N PRO A 106 -15.45 -0.16 12.21
CA PRO A 106 -15.51 1.29 12.33
C PRO A 106 -14.31 1.87 13.07
N GLN A 107 -13.60 2.80 12.42
CA GLN A 107 -12.42 3.48 12.96
C GLN A 107 -12.57 5.01 12.98
N GLY A 108 -13.80 5.51 12.82
CA GLY A 108 -14.08 6.94 12.68
C GLY A 108 -13.60 7.81 13.85
N THR A 109 -13.55 7.26 15.06
CA THR A 109 -13.10 8.01 16.26
C THR A 109 -11.61 8.32 16.23
N LEU A 110 -10.79 7.43 15.68
CA LEU A 110 -9.33 7.56 15.66
C LEU A 110 -8.82 8.08 14.31
N TYR A 111 -9.46 7.63 13.23
CA TYR A 111 -9.03 7.90 11.86
C TYR A 111 -9.90 8.95 11.15
N GLY A 112 -11.02 9.35 11.75
CA GLY A 112 -11.88 10.40 11.22
C GLY A 112 -12.82 9.92 10.11
N ARG A 113 -13.10 10.78 9.13
CA ARG A 113 -14.05 10.47 8.04
C ARG A 113 -13.58 9.31 7.18
N ASN A 114 -14.50 8.65 6.52
CA ASN A 114 -14.25 7.60 5.53
C ASN A 114 -13.66 6.28 6.08
N ALA A 115 -13.66 6.11 7.41
CA ALA A 115 -13.19 4.90 8.09
C ALA A 115 -14.34 4.13 8.75
N VAL A 116 -15.46 3.99 8.04
CA VAL A 116 -16.69 3.32 8.54
C VAL A 116 -16.55 1.80 8.45
N GLY A 117 -16.01 1.29 7.36
CA GLY A 117 -15.75 -0.14 7.16
C GLY A 117 -14.40 -0.60 7.72
N GLY A 118 -13.43 0.33 7.78
CA GLY A 118 -12.08 0.05 8.23
C GLY A 118 -11.09 1.10 7.79
N ALA A 119 -9.82 0.82 8.04
CA ALA A 119 -8.71 1.63 7.57
C ALA A 119 -7.53 0.75 7.13
N ILE A 120 -6.79 1.21 6.13
CA ILE A 120 -5.54 0.60 5.68
C ILE A 120 -4.45 1.63 5.94
N ASN A 121 -3.50 1.27 6.78
CA ASN A 121 -2.37 2.12 7.16
C ASN A 121 -1.09 1.53 6.59
N ILE A 122 -0.42 2.26 5.71
CA ILE A 122 0.82 1.88 5.06
C ILE A 122 1.93 2.71 5.68
N LEU A 123 2.87 2.05 6.35
CA LEU A 123 4.00 2.68 6.97
C LEU A 123 5.27 2.35 6.18
N TYR A 124 5.97 3.36 5.76
CA TYR A 124 7.23 3.24 5.06
C TYR A 124 8.38 3.32 6.04
N LYS A 125 9.50 2.68 5.70
CA LYS A 125 10.71 2.69 6.52
C LYS A 125 11.21 4.11 6.75
N GLU A 126 11.57 4.38 7.98
CA GLU A 126 12.15 5.67 8.37
C GLU A 126 13.62 5.79 7.94
N PRO A 127 14.14 7.03 7.86
CA PRO A 127 15.58 7.25 7.69
C PRO A 127 16.39 6.65 8.84
N THR A 128 17.58 6.13 8.51
CA THR A 128 18.48 5.45 9.46
C THR A 128 19.73 6.28 9.77
N ASP A 129 20.31 6.07 10.93
CA ASP A 129 21.55 6.71 11.38
C ASP A 129 22.81 6.08 10.79
N VAL A 130 22.66 4.93 10.10
CA VAL A 130 23.71 4.25 9.37
C VAL A 130 23.39 4.22 7.87
N PHE A 131 24.42 4.22 7.04
CA PHE A 131 24.22 4.06 5.60
C PHE A 131 23.72 2.66 5.29
N GLU A 132 22.58 2.58 4.65
CA GLU A 132 22.01 1.34 4.11
C GLU A 132 21.43 1.56 2.72
N GLY A 133 21.35 0.49 1.95
CA GLY A 133 20.75 0.52 0.63
C GLY A 133 20.14 -0.82 0.26
N ALA A 134 19.10 -0.78 -0.53
CA ALA A 134 18.44 -1.95 -1.10
C ALA A 134 18.21 -1.73 -2.59
N PHE A 135 18.35 -2.80 -3.37
CA PHE A 135 18.06 -2.82 -4.79
C PHE A 135 17.33 -4.11 -5.15
N LYS A 136 16.28 -3.99 -5.95
CA LYS A 136 15.49 -5.12 -6.45
C LYS A 136 15.24 -4.93 -7.94
N ALA A 137 15.46 -5.97 -8.72
CA ALA A 137 15.10 -5.99 -10.13
C ALA A 137 14.20 -7.19 -10.40
N ILE A 138 13.15 -7.00 -11.19
CA ILE A 138 12.20 -8.04 -11.56
C ILE A 138 12.08 -8.06 -13.08
N TYR A 139 12.23 -9.24 -13.65
CA TYR A 139 12.00 -9.51 -15.08
C TYR A 139 10.92 -10.57 -15.19
N GLY A 140 9.99 -10.38 -16.10
CA GLY A 140 8.85 -11.28 -16.25
C GLY A 140 8.32 -11.37 -17.66
N ASN A 141 7.23 -12.12 -17.80
CA ASN A 141 6.52 -12.23 -19.05
C ASN A 141 5.90 -10.88 -19.47
N PHE A 142 5.55 -10.73 -20.74
CA PHE A 142 5.00 -9.49 -21.32
C PHE A 142 5.95 -8.30 -21.18
N GLY A 143 7.24 -8.51 -21.44
CA GLY A 143 8.22 -7.44 -21.37
C GLY A 143 8.35 -6.78 -19.98
N THR A 144 7.88 -7.46 -18.92
CA THR A 144 7.90 -6.85 -17.58
C THR A 144 9.33 -6.58 -17.14
N GLU A 145 9.62 -5.32 -16.88
CA GLU A 145 10.87 -4.84 -16.31
C GLU A 145 10.58 -3.90 -15.14
N GLU A 146 11.10 -4.23 -13.98
CA GLU A 146 10.90 -3.41 -12.80
C GLU A 146 12.21 -3.24 -12.03
N TYR A 147 12.47 -2.03 -11.61
CA TYR A 147 13.64 -1.65 -10.83
C TYR A 147 13.23 -0.84 -9.62
N TYR A 148 13.73 -1.24 -8.48
CA TYR A 148 13.45 -0.59 -7.20
C TYR A 148 14.75 -0.32 -6.49
N GLY A 149 14.87 0.84 -5.87
CA GLY A 149 16.00 1.18 -5.06
C GLY A 149 15.60 2.02 -3.84
N ALA A 150 16.35 1.83 -2.77
CA ALA A 150 16.24 2.62 -1.56
C ALA A 150 17.65 2.91 -1.06
N PHE A 151 17.86 4.11 -0.56
CA PHE A 151 19.08 4.53 0.07
C PHE A 151 18.77 5.40 1.27
N SER A 152 19.37 5.08 2.41
CA SER A 152 19.14 5.77 3.68
C SER A 152 20.47 6.02 4.39
N GLY A 153 20.54 7.06 5.19
CA GLY A 153 21.69 7.35 6.02
C GLY A 153 21.74 8.77 6.56
N PRO A 154 22.75 9.08 7.39
CA PRO A 154 22.94 10.40 7.92
C PRO A 154 23.39 11.38 6.82
N LEU A 155 22.69 12.49 6.71
CA LEU A 155 23.09 13.65 5.88
C LEU A 155 23.98 14.60 6.68
N ARG A 156 23.80 14.59 8.00
CA ARG A 156 24.48 15.39 8.98
C ARG A 156 24.35 14.73 10.35
N ASP A 157 25.07 15.20 11.38
CA ASP A 157 25.05 14.62 12.72
C ASP A 157 23.64 14.54 13.34
N ASP A 158 22.76 15.47 12.96
CA ASP A 158 21.39 15.62 13.47
C ASP A 158 20.30 15.44 12.38
N LEU A 159 20.70 15.06 11.16
CA LEU A 159 19.78 14.94 10.03
C LEU A 159 20.01 13.65 9.27
N MET A 160 18.98 12.80 9.22
CA MET A 160 18.95 11.58 8.43
C MET A 160 18.03 11.76 7.22
N GLY A 161 18.31 11.05 6.16
CA GLY A 161 17.49 11.06 4.95
C GLY A 161 17.33 9.67 4.36
N ARG A 162 16.15 9.46 3.73
CA ARG A 162 15.86 8.26 2.95
C ARG A 162 15.30 8.65 1.61
N VAL A 163 15.80 8.04 0.55
CA VAL A 163 15.35 8.25 -0.83
C VAL A 163 15.01 6.89 -1.42
N THR A 164 13.86 6.80 -2.02
CA THR A 164 13.40 5.61 -2.73
C THR A 164 13.06 5.95 -4.17
N PHE A 165 13.26 5.00 -5.06
CA PHE A 165 12.79 5.10 -6.43
C PHE A 165 12.18 3.78 -6.88
N SER A 166 11.23 3.86 -7.79
CA SER A 166 10.64 2.72 -8.47
C SER A 166 10.45 3.04 -9.94
N TYR A 167 10.78 2.09 -10.79
CA TYR A 167 10.49 2.10 -12.21
C TYR A 167 9.79 0.79 -12.57
N ARG A 168 8.73 0.87 -13.35
CA ARG A 168 8.00 -0.30 -13.79
C ARG A 168 7.52 -0.10 -15.21
N ASP A 169 7.82 -1.06 -16.05
CA ASP A 169 7.35 -1.14 -17.42
C ASP A 169 6.80 -2.54 -17.71
N ARG A 170 5.76 -2.61 -18.51
CA ARG A 170 5.14 -3.85 -18.92
C ARG A 170 4.31 -3.65 -20.17
N ASP A 171 4.47 -4.56 -21.12
CA ASP A 171 3.65 -4.60 -22.33
C ASP A 171 2.16 -4.86 -22.01
N GLY A 172 1.30 -4.32 -22.84
CA GLY A 172 -0.13 -4.59 -22.75
C GLY A 172 -0.46 -6.06 -22.99
N VAL A 173 -1.42 -6.59 -22.26
CA VAL A 173 -1.90 -7.98 -22.42
C VAL A 173 -2.91 -8.11 -23.56
N ILE A 174 -3.43 -6.99 -24.06
CA ILE A 174 -4.44 -6.92 -25.12
C ILE A 174 -3.80 -6.22 -26.30
N ASP A 175 -3.63 -6.97 -27.41
CA ASP A 175 -3.31 -6.36 -28.69
C ASP A 175 -4.55 -5.62 -29.18
N GLU A 176 -4.47 -4.31 -29.36
CA GLU A 176 -5.49 -3.57 -30.07
C GLU A 176 -5.50 -4.06 -31.53
N VAL A 177 -6.44 -4.94 -31.85
CA VAL A 177 -6.80 -5.26 -33.23
C VAL A 177 -7.73 -4.15 -33.75
N GLY A 178 -7.21 -2.93 -33.76
CA GLY A 178 -7.87 -1.78 -34.37
C GLY A 178 -7.23 -1.49 -35.72
N ASP A 179 -8.07 -1.40 -36.74
CA ASP A 179 -7.73 -0.86 -38.05
C ASP A 179 -7.09 0.52 -37.82
N LYS A 180 -5.77 0.61 -38.04
CA LYS A 180 -5.10 1.92 -38.11
C LYS A 180 -5.67 2.58 -39.34
N GLY A 181 -6.78 3.32 -39.15
CA GLY A 181 -7.32 4.17 -40.19
C GLY A 181 -6.22 5.06 -40.79
N PRO A 182 -6.36 5.52 -42.04
CA PRO A 182 -5.30 6.20 -42.79
C PRO A 182 -4.96 7.61 -42.31
N SER A 183 -5.18 7.93 -41.03
CA SER A 183 -4.79 9.17 -40.45
C SER A 183 -3.56 8.96 -39.55
N GLY A 184 -2.40 8.92 -40.24
CA GLY A 184 -1.15 9.26 -39.56
C GLY A 184 -1.25 10.69 -39.03
N LEU A 185 -1.45 10.82 -37.76
CA LEU A 185 -1.14 12.01 -36.98
C LEU A 185 -0.12 11.54 -35.94
N ASP A 186 1.14 11.79 -36.31
CA ASP A 186 2.28 11.76 -35.41
C ASP A 186 2.09 12.76 -34.25
#